data_8a8057d978f1343fcaa23f76989ef54e
#
_entry.id   8a8057d978f1343fcaa23f76989ef54e
#
_cell.length_a   1.000
_cell.length_b   1.000
_cell.length_c   1.000
_cell.angle_alpha   90.00
_cell.angle_beta   90.00
_cell.angle_gamma   90.00
#
_symmetry.space_group_name_H-M   'P 1'
#
loop_
_entity.id
_entity.type
_entity.pdbx_description
1 polymer ?
#
loop_
_entity_poly.entity_id
_entity_poly.type
_entity_poly.pdbx_seq_one_letter_code
_entity_poly.pdbx_strand_id
1 'polypeptide(L)'
;MLRGSCEAYRQQSEMEYYRRVLEALEHYFRENGWQKKFLNGGCFWLASILHQGIDGSVFMINRVEEHCALYFENGLYDIRGRISAKNFHPASEREISFMKKNYIPRFDVKKLEEYLVRKESLPLGESS
;
A
#
# COMPACT_ATOMS: atom_id res chain seq x y z
N MET A 1 0.04 29.88 10.85
CA MET A 1 -0.85 30.01 9.73
C MET A 1 -0.49 29.05 8.60
N LEU A 2 0.65 29.24 8.03
CA LEU A 2 1.06 28.37 6.92
C LEU A 2 1.30 26.93 7.38
N ARG A 3 1.68 26.78 8.62
CA ARG A 3 1.97 25.46 9.14
C ARG A 3 0.73 24.57 9.18
N GLY A 4 -0.39 25.12 9.62
CA GLY A 4 -1.62 24.36 9.65
C GLY A 4 -2.08 23.95 8.26
N SER A 5 -1.90 24.87 7.28
CA SER A 5 -2.26 24.59 5.92
C SER A 5 -1.40 23.48 5.35
N CYS A 6 -0.12 23.45 5.70
CA CYS A 6 0.79 22.42 5.21
C CYS A 6 0.41 21.06 5.73
N GLU A 7 0.00 20.97 6.97
CA GLU A 7 -0.39 19.68 7.53
C GLU A 7 -1.67 19.16 6.89
N ALA A 8 -2.65 20.03 6.70
CA ALA A 8 -3.89 19.63 6.04
C ALA A 8 -3.61 19.17 4.62
N TYR A 9 -2.76 19.90 3.93
CA TYR A 9 -2.36 19.55 2.57
C TYR A 9 -1.69 18.19 2.52
N ARG A 10 -0.83 17.90 3.49
CA ARG A 10 -0.13 16.62 3.54
C ARG A 10 -1.08 15.46 3.72
N GLN A 11 -2.10 15.61 4.57
CA GLN A 11 -3.07 14.55 4.79
C GLN A 11 -3.88 14.28 3.53
N GLN A 12 -4.31 15.34 2.85
CA GLN A 12 -5.01 15.17 1.59
C GLN A 12 -4.12 14.47 0.57
N SER A 13 -2.84 14.80 0.61
CA SER A 13 -1.88 14.25 -0.31
C SER A 13 -1.74 12.73 -0.14
N GLU A 14 -1.82 12.25 1.10
CA GLU A 14 -1.71 10.82 1.36
C GLU A 14 -2.90 10.05 0.78
N MET A 15 -4.12 10.54 1.01
CA MET A 15 -5.29 9.88 0.43
C MET A 15 -5.29 10.00 -1.08
N GLU A 16 -4.86 11.12 -1.60
CA GLU A 16 -4.77 11.30 -3.03
C GLU A 16 -3.76 10.36 -3.64
N TYR A 17 -2.63 10.17 -2.96
CA TYR A 17 -1.63 9.22 -3.41
C TYR A 17 -2.19 7.80 -3.44
N TYR A 18 -2.91 7.43 -2.39
CA TYR A 18 -3.55 6.11 -2.32
C TYR A 18 -4.49 5.91 -3.53
N ARG A 19 -5.34 6.89 -3.81
CA ARG A 19 -6.27 6.79 -4.93
C ARG A 19 -5.56 6.72 -6.26
N ARG A 20 -4.51 7.49 -6.42
CA ARG A 20 -3.74 7.48 -7.66
C ARG A 20 -3.06 6.14 -7.89
N VAL A 21 -2.57 5.53 -6.82
CA VAL A 21 -1.98 4.21 -6.94
C VAL A 21 -3.02 3.20 -7.41
N LEU A 22 -4.21 3.24 -6.81
CA LEU A 22 -5.26 2.31 -7.21
C LEU A 22 -5.70 2.53 -8.65
N GLU A 23 -5.81 3.76 -9.09
CA GLU A 23 -6.14 4.04 -10.48
C GLU A 23 -5.06 3.53 -11.41
N ALA A 24 -3.81 3.72 -11.05
CA ALA A 24 -2.69 3.24 -11.86
C ALA A 24 -2.68 1.72 -11.95
N LEU A 25 -3.00 1.05 -10.86
CA LEU A 25 -3.07 -0.40 -10.86
C LEU A 25 -4.18 -0.90 -11.78
N GLU A 26 -5.31 -0.22 -11.76
CA GLU A 26 -6.41 -0.58 -12.64
C GLU A 26 -6.00 -0.45 -14.10
N HIS A 27 -5.31 0.61 -14.43
CA HIS A 27 -4.81 0.80 -15.79
C HIS A 27 -3.77 -0.24 -16.18
N TYR A 28 -2.94 -0.61 -15.22
CA TYR A 28 -1.88 -1.55 -15.51
C TYR A 28 -2.41 -2.95 -15.80
N PHE A 29 -3.31 -3.44 -14.96
CA PHE A 29 -3.80 -4.81 -15.10
C PHE A 29 -4.89 -4.96 -16.16
N ARG A 30 -5.78 -3.99 -16.25
CA ARG A 30 -6.80 -3.96 -17.32
C ARG A 30 -7.66 -5.20 -17.41
N GLU A 31 -7.95 -5.82 -16.27
CA GLU A 31 -8.78 -7.01 -16.26
C GLU A 31 -9.78 -6.93 -15.12
N ASN A 32 -10.93 -7.54 -15.31
CA ASN A 32 -11.93 -7.59 -14.25
C ASN A 32 -11.39 -8.43 -13.10
N GLY A 33 -11.63 -7.94 -11.87
CA GLY A 33 -11.20 -8.69 -10.70
C GLY A 33 -9.73 -8.58 -10.40
N TRP A 34 -9.04 -7.61 -11.00
CA TRP A 34 -7.61 -7.43 -10.75
C TRP A 34 -7.32 -7.20 -9.26
N GLN A 35 -8.30 -6.68 -8.52
CA GLN A 35 -8.11 -6.41 -7.10
C GLN A 35 -7.79 -7.67 -6.30
N LYS A 36 -8.22 -8.82 -6.79
CA LYS A 36 -7.96 -10.07 -6.10
C LYS A 36 -6.48 -10.40 -6.00
N LYS A 37 -5.68 -9.81 -6.89
CA LYS A 37 -4.24 -10.01 -6.84
C LYS A 37 -3.63 -9.42 -5.57
N PHE A 38 -4.35 -8.52 -4.91
CA PHE A 38 -3.86 -7.85 -3.71
C PHE A 38 -4.60 -8.30 -2.45
N LEU A 39 -5.19 -9.48 -2.49
CA LEU A 39 -5.77 -10.08 -1.31
C LEU A 39 -4.86 -11.21 -0.86
N ASN A 40 -5.08 -12.38 -1.09
CA ASN A 40 -4.34 -13.52 -0.55
C ASN A 40 -2.86 -13.50 -0.95
N GLY A 41 -2.03 -12.98 -0.07
CA GLY A 41 -0.58 -12.90 -0.31
C GLY A 41 -0.16 -11.61 -0.99
N GLY A 42 -0.96 -11.12 -1.92
CA GLY A 42 -0.64 -9.86 -2.60
C GLY A 42 -0.86 -8.63 -1.74
N CYS A 43 -1.56 -8.79 -0.63
CA CYS A 43 -1.86 -7.66 0.26
C CYS A 43 -0.59 -7.00 0.79
N PHE A 44 0.43 -7.79 1.08
CA PHE A 44 1.70 -7.23 1.52
C PHE A 44 2.30 -6.32 0.46
N TRP A 45 2.17 -6.70 -0.81
CA TRP A 45 2.82 -5.95 -1.88
C TRP A 45 2.12 -4.63 -2.16
N LEU A 46 0.80 -4.58 -2.02
CA LEU A 46 0.11 -3.29 -2.09
C LEU A 46 0.55 -2.40 -0.94
N ALA A 47 0.58 -2.95 0.28
CA ALA A 47 1.03 -2.18 1.43
C ALA A 47 2.46 -1.68 1.23
N SER A 48 3.31 -2.50 0.63
CA SER A 48 4.69 -2.13 0.38
C SER A 48 4.79 -0.97 -0.61
N ILE A 49 4.01 -1.03 -1.69
CA ILE A 49 4.00 0.06 -2.67
C ILE A 49 3.53 1.35 -2.01
N LEU A 50 2.45 1.29 -1.26
CA LEU A 50 1.91 2.47 -0.61
C LEU A 50 2.87 3.01 0.45
N HIS A 51 3.50 2.12 1.20
CA HIS A 51 4.42 2.53 2.25
C HIS A 51 5.59 3.33 1.70
N GLN A 52 6.05 2.98 0.51
CA GLN A 52 7.17 3.68 -0.10
C GLN A 52 6.84 5.14 -0.39
N GLY A 53 5.58 5.45 -0.63
CA GLY A 53 5.17 6.80 -0.97
C GLY A 53 4.45 7.55 0.13
N ILE A 54 4.20 6.92 1.28
CA ILE A 54 3.48 7.57 2.38
C ILE A 54 4.35 7.54 3.63
N ASP A 55 4.97 8.66 3.95
CA ASP A 55 5.82 8.77 5.13
C ASP A 55 5.00 8.57 6.39
N GLY A 56 5.57 7.85 7.35
CA GLY A 56 4.91 7.64 8.62
C GLY A 56 3.85 6.56 8.61
N SER A 57 3.61 5.94 7.46
CA SER A 57 2.68 4.83 7.40
C SER A 57 3.25 3.60 8.09
N VAL A 58 2.37 2.71 8.54
CA VAL A 58 2.76 1.57 9.33
C VAL A 58 2.16 0.29 8.76
N PHE A 59 3.01 -0.70 8.53
CA PHE A 59 2.51 -2.04 8.17
C PHE A 59 1.76 -2.63 9.35
N MET A 60 0.55 -3.11 9.09
CA MET A 60 -0.25 -3.77 10.12
C MET A 60 -0.54 -5.20 9.66
N ILE A 61 -0.53 -6.12 10.60
CA ILE A 61 -0.73 -7.52 10.27
C ILE A 61 -1.80 -8.13 11.17
N ASN A 62 -2.66 -8.94 10.56
CA ASN A 62 -3.65 -9.76 11.24
C ASN A 62 -3.19 -11.21 11.08
N ARG A 63 -2.64 -11.78 12.19
CA ARG A 63 -2.08 -13.13 12.13
C ARG A 63 -3.15 -14.20 11.93
N VAL A 64 -4.36 -13.92 12.42
CA VAL A 64 -5.44 -14.91 12.32
C VAL A 64 -5.87 -15.08 10.86
N GLU A 65 -5.99 -13.96 10.15
CA GLU A 65 -6.43 -14.00 8.75
C GLU A 65 -5.27 -13.99 7.77
N GLU A 66 -4.06 -13.89 8.28
CA GLU A 66 -2.86 -13.80 7.44
C GLU A 66 -3.01 -12.66 6.43
N HIS A 67 -3.40 -11.51 6.93
CA HIS A 67 -3.67 -10.36 6.08
C HIS A 67 -2.81 -9.18 6.51
N CYS A 68 -2.35 -8.41 5.53
CA CYS A 68 -1.53 -7.23 5.76
C CYS A 68 -2.25 -6.01 5.19
N ALA A 69 -2.14 -4.89 5.89
CA ALA A 69 -2.71 -3.64 5.43
C ALA A 69 -1.80 -2.51 5.90
N LEU A 70 -2.07 -1.31 5.42
CA LEU A 70 -1.24 -0.17 5.78
C LEU A 70 -2.05 0.86 6.55
N TYR A 71 -1.50 1.32 7.65
CA TYR A 71 -2.14 2.34 8.48
C TYR A 71 -1.59 3.71 8.11
N PHE A 72 -2.46 4.61 7.73
CA PHE A 72 -2.11 6.00 7.48
C PHE A 72 -3.38 6.84 7.60
N GLU A 73 -3.20 8.12 7.88
CA GLU A 73 -4.31 9.08 7.96
C GLU A 73 -5.44 8.56 8.84
N ASN A 74 -5.07 8.03 10.00
CA ASN A 74 -6.01 7.59 11.03
C ASN A 74 -6.91 6.43 10.58
N GLY A 75 -6.47 5.63 9.63
CA GLY A 75 -7.24 4.50 9.16
C GLY A 75 -6.37 3.39 8.62
N LEU A 76 -6.96 2.23 8.49
CA LEU A 76 -6.29 1.06 7.97
C LEU A 76 -6.85 0.79 6.57
N TYR A 77 -5.97 0.63 5.59
CA TYR A 77 -6.37 0.54 4.19
C TYR A 77 -5.75 -0.65 3.49
N ASP A 78 -6.52 -1.30 2.64
CA ASP A 78 -6.02 -2.31 1.71
C ASP A 78 -6.69 -2.05 0.36
N ILE A 79 -6.66 -3.04 -0.53
CA ILE A 79 -7.22 -2.86 -1.88
C ILE A 79 -8.72 -2.57 -1.86
N ARG A 80 -9.40 -2.92 -0.80
CA ARG A 80 -10.85 -2.71 -0.67
C ARG A 80 -11.20 -1.33 -0.16
N GLY A 81 -10.21 -0.53 0.25
CA GLY A 81 -10.44 0.75 0.88
C GLY A 81 -10.18 0.66 2.36
N ARG A 82 -10.88 1.46 3.14
CA ARG A 82 -10.72 1.45 4.59
C ARG A 82 -11.34 0.19 5.18
N ILE A 83 -10.59 -0.47 6.03
CA ILE A 83 -11.05 -1.70 6.67
C ILE A 83 -10.96 -1.58 8.18
N SER A 84 -11.60 -2.52 8.87
CA SER A 84 -11.56 -2.56 10.32
C SER A 84 -10.16 -2.93 10.80
N ALA A 85 -9.71 -2.27 11.85
CA ALA A 85 -8.41 -2.55 12.44
C ALA A 85 -8.47 -3.66 13.47
N LYS A 86 -9.62 -4.30 13.64
CA LYS A 86 -9.77 -5.35 14.63
C LYS A 86 -8.82 -6.50 14.35
N ASN A 87 -8.10 -6.91 15.39
CA ASN A 87 -7.13 -8.00 15.34
C ASN A 87 -5.88 -7.69 14.53
N PHE A 88 -5.69 -6.44 14.15
CA PHE A 88 -4.45 -6.02 13.52
C PHE A 88 -3.51 -5.45 14.58
N HIS A 89 -2.23 -5.63 14.35
CA HIS A 89 -1.20 -4.98 15.18
C HIS A 89 -0.07 -4.52 14.27
N PRO A 90 0.73 -3.55 14.73
CA PRO A 90 1.88 -3.12 13.91
C PRO A 90 2.82 -4.28 13.68
N ALA A 91 3.20 -4.48 12.44
CA ALA A 91 4.07 -5.60 12.09
C ALA A 91 5.49 -5.33 12.56
N SER A 92 6.09 -6.32 13.22
CA SER A 92 7.50 -6.24 13.59
C SER A 92 8.37 -6.44 12.36
N GLU A 93 9.65 -6.10 12.50
CA GLU A 93 10.58 -6.31 11.40
C GLU A 93 10.64 -7.78 10.99
N ARG A 94 10.55 -8.67 11.96
CA ARG A 94 10.55 -10.11 11.70
C ARG A 94 9.30 -10.49 10.90
N GLU A 95 8.16 -9.92 11.26
CA GLU A 95 6.92 -10.21 10.54
C GLU A 95 6.97 -9.66 9.12
N ILE A 96 7.53 -8.48 8.95
CA ILE A 96 7.67 -7.89 7.61
C ILE A 96 8.58 -8.77 6.75
N SER A 97 9.69 -9.23 7.31
CA SER A 97 10.60 -10.12 6.58
C SER A 97 9.91 -11.41 6.20
N PHE A 98 9.11 -11.96 7.12
CA PHE A 98 8.36 -13.17 6.86
C PHE A 98 7.39 -12.98 5.70
N MET A 99 6.66 -11.87 5.72
CA MET A 99 5.70 -11.59 4.66
C MET A 99 6.39 -11.41 3.31
N LYS A 100 7.48 -10.68 3.32
CA LYS A 100 8.23 -10.41 2.09
C LYS A 100 8.70 -11.72 1.46
N LYS A 101 9.06 -12.67 2.28
CA LYS A 101 9.57 -13.96 1.82
C LYS A 101 8.46 -14.92 1.41
N ASN A 102 7.34 -14.89 2.13
CA ASN A 102 6.31 -15.92 2.00
C ASN A 102 5.04 -15.49 1.32
N TYR A 103 4.77 -14.20 1.27
CA TYR A 103 3.57 -13.69 0.59
C TYR A 103 3.94 -13.47 -0.87
N ILE A 104 3.60 -14.46 -1.69
CA ILE A 104 4.03 -14.47 -3.09
C ILE A 104 3.10 -13.60 -3.93
N PRO A 105 3.63 -12.62 -4.65
CA PRO A 105 2.78 -11.79 -5.52
C PRO A 105 2.37 -12.57 -6.76
N ARG A 106 1.22 -12.22 -7.31
CA ARG A 106 0.72 -12.85 -8.53
C ARG A 106 0.98 -11.94 -9.74
N PHE A 107 2.09 -11.22 -9.68
CA PHE A 107 2.49 -10.32 -10.75
C PHE A 107 3.96 -10.01 -10.56
N ASP A 108 4.56 -9.45 -11.60
CA ASP A 108 5.96 -9.05 -11.57
C ASP A 108 6.07 -7.71 -10.83
N VAL A 109 6.53 -7.76 -9.57
CA VAL A 109 6.59 -6.57 -8.73
C VAL A 109 7.47 -5.49 -9.32
N LYS A 110 8.65 -5.88 -9.82
CA LYS A 110 9.59 -4.92 -10.35
C LYS A 110 9.03 -4.20 -11.56
N LYS A 111 8.38 -4.95 -12.44
CA LYS A 111 7.79 -4.39 -13.63
C LYS A 111 6.67 -3.42 -13.29
N LEU A 112 5.86 -3.78 -12.31
CA LEU A 112 4.79 -2.90 -11.85
C LEU A 112 5.35 -1.62 -11.27
N GLU A 113 6.38 -1.72 -10.42
CA GLU A 113 6.98 -0.54 -9.82
C GLU A 113 7.56 0.38 -10.88
N GLU A 114 8.20 -0.18 -11.89
CA GLU A 114 8.73 0.62 -12.99
C GLU A 114 7.61 1.35 -13.73
N TYR A 115 6.48 0.66 -13.94
CA TYR A 115 5.34 1.29 -14.57
C TYR A 115 4.82 2.47 -13.75
N LEU A 116 4.69 2.27 -12.45
CA LEU A 116 4.16 3.32 -11.58
C LEU A 116 5.04 4.55 -11.58
N VAL A 117 6.34 4.35 -11.55
CA VAL A 117 7.28 5.48 -11.55
C VAL A 117 7.31 6.18 -12.90
N ARG A 118 7.39 5.43 -13.99
CA ARG A 118 7.58 6.01 -15.31
C ARG A 118 6.29 6.52 -15.93
N LYS A 119 5.27 5.67 -15.95
CA LYS A 119 4.05 5.99 -16.68
C LYS A 119 3.13 6.88 -15.88
N GLU A 120 3.00 6.63 -14.59
CA GLU A 120 2.08 7.36 -13.75
C GLU A 120 2.77 8.43 -12.92
N SER A 121 4.09 8.50 -12.98
CA SER A 121 4.87 9.52 -12.25
C SER A 121 4.61 9.48 -10.75
N LEU A 122 4.36 8.31 -10.22
CA LEU A 122 4.14 8.17 -8.78
C LEU A 122 5.47 8.06 -8.07
N PRO A 123 5.67 8.85 -7.01
CA PRO A 123 6.93 8.84 -6.26
C PRO A 123 6.98 7.64 -5.33
N LEU A 124 7.52 6.54 -5.81
CA LEU A 124 7.80 5.42 -4.92
C LEU A 124 9.10 5.71 -4.18
N GLY A 125 9.23 5.16 -2.99
CA GLY A 125 10.39 5.38 -2.18
C GLY A 125 11.65 5.01 -2.92
N GLU A 126 12.76 5.51 -2.40
CA GLU A 126 14.06 5.28 -3.01
C GLU A 126 14.35 3.80 -3.03
N SER A 127 14.21 3.22 -4.17
CA SER A 127 14.39 1.79 -4.30
C SER A 127 15.83 1.39 -4.51
N SER A 128 16.63 2.35 -4.69
CA SER A 128 18.03 2.09 -4.92
C SER A 128 18.70 1.48 -3.71
#